data_6e2986a39bd34babb04e228ceb4ecffd
#
_entry.id   6e2986a39bd34babb04e228ceb4ecffd
#
_cell.length_a   1.000
_cell.length_b   1.000
_cell.length_c   1.000
_cell.angle_alpha   90.00
_cell.angle_beta   90.00
_cell.angle_gamma   90.00
#
_symmetry.space_group_name_H-M   'P 1'
#
loop_
_entity.id
_entity.type
_entity.pdbx_description
1 polymer ?
#
loop_
_entity_poly.entity_id
_entity_poly.type
_entity_poly.pdbx_seq_one_letter_code
_entity_poly.pdbx_strand_id
1 'polypeptide(L)'
;MSIYLDIIDQVDSFKNASSYYRLLDHKGKTELGYITPEIANLFKSESEFSIKHKYIKISSKYDTFEKRNELFAEIANRWRKKPELDELLNKGWRDELYIIYNPSTKPYMLIERAFSVLLGVVTYGVHINGYIPAELSSNGKIKMWIPKRSMTKPTYPGMLDNTVAGGLGYPYGLETTVIKECFEEAGLEEDFVKKNIKNVGVVSYMYLTSDKRVQPEVEYIYDLKFEEKDSNLIKPQDGEAEDYQLLEIDEIINNLKNKKFKPNCGLIIIDFLIRHGIINAENESNYLEIVNRCHVKLPFPTR
;
A
#
# COMPACT_ATOMS: atom_id res chain seq x y z
N MET A 1 3.97 -26.52 4.35
CA MET A 1 3.15 -25.33 4.07
C MET A 1 3.99 -24.42 3.20
N SER A 2 3.42 -23.78 2.17
CA SER A 2 4.19 -22.89 1.30
C SER A 2 4.61 -21.65 2.05
N ILE A 3 5.90 -21.32 2.00
CA ILE A 3 6.43 -20.09 2.62
C ILE A 3 5.80 -18.82 2.02
N TYR A 4 5.39 -18.89 0.76
CA TYR A 4 4.75 -17.77 0.07
C TYR A 4 3.33 -17.53 0.59
N LEU A 5 2.57 -18.59 0.88
CA LEU A 5 1.27 -18.47 1.52
C LEU A 5 1.36 -17.90 2.94
N ASP A 6 2.40 -18.27 3.71
CA ASP A 6 2.64 -17.70 5.04
C ASP A 6 2.85 -16.17 5.03
N ILE A 7 3.43 -15.64 3.95
CA ILE A 7 3.61 -14.19 3.75
C ILE A 7 2.28 -13.57 3.32
N ILE A 8 1.58 -14.18 2.37
CA ILE A 8 0.28 -13.72 1.87
C ILE A 8 -0.75 -13.67 3.00
N ASP A 9 -0.75 -14.65 3.92
CA ASP A 9 -1.65 -14.66 5.08
C ASP A 9 -1.52 -13.43 5.98
N GLN A 10 -0.35 -12.77 6.00
CA GLN A 10 -0.14 -11.57 6.79
C GLN A 10 -0.80 -10.33 6.14
N VAL A 11 -0.86 -10.27 4.81
CA VAL A 11 -1.43 -9.14 4.06
C VAL A 11 -2.84 -9.40 3.53
N ASP A 12 -3.28 -10.64 3.48
CA ASP A 12 -4.65 -11.04 3.15
C ASP A 12 -5.32 -11.67 4.39
N SER A 13 -5.29 -10.96 5.52
CA SER A 13 -5.78 -11.47 6.80
C SER A 13 -7.24 -11.13 7.10
N PHE A 14 -7.86 -10.20 6.37
CA PHE A 14 -9.26 -9.88 6.53
C PHE A 14 -10.16 -10.93 5.85
N LYS A 15 -11.02 -11.58 6.64
CA LYS A 15 -11.86 -12.68 6.12
C LYS A 15 -13.36 -12.43 6.30
N ASN A 16 -13.78 -11.55 7.22
CA ASN A 16 -15.19 -11.39 7.55
C ASN A 16 -15.54 -9.97 7.99
N ALA A 17 -16.47 -9.34 7.27
CA ALA A 17 -16.96 -7.99 7.52
C ALA A 17 -18.15 -7.94 8.52
N SER A 18 -18.64 -9.06 9.05
CA SER A 18 -19.89 -9.09 9.84
C SER A 18 -19.84 -8.27 11.14
N SER A 19 -18.67 -8.10 11.74
CA SER A 19 -18.45 -7.29 12.93
C SER A 19 -18.28 -5.80 12.66
N TYR A 20 -17.99 -5.42 11.43
CA TYR A 20 -17.66 -4.05 11.03
C TYR A 20 -18.90 -3.26 10.62
N TYR A 21 -18.80 -1.93 10.76
CA TYR A 21 -19.72 -0.98 10.16
C TYR A 21 -19.27 -0.66 8.73
N ARG A 22 -20.26 -0.46 7.85
CA ARG A 22 -20.00 -0.15 6.44
C ARG A 22 -20.20 1.34 6.20
N LEU A 23 -19.17 2.03 5.75
CA LEU A 23 -19.28 3.42 5.30
C LEU A 23 -19.98 3.44 3.94
N LEU A 24 -21.14 4.12 3.87
CA LEU A 24 -21.90 4.28 2.63
C LEU A 24 -21.72 5.67 2.05
N ASP A 25 -21.76 5.74 0.73
CA ASP A 25 -21.83 7.01 -0.01
C ASP A 25 -23.06 7.84 0.39
N HIS A 26 -23.11 9.10 -0.05
CA HIS A 26 -24.22 10.03 0.23
C HIS A 26 -25.58 9.56 -0.31
N LYS A 27 -25.60 8.66 -1.30
CA LYS A 27 -26.81 8.02 -1.83
C LYS A 27 -27.23 6.78 -1.05
N GLY A 28 -26.35 6.23 -0.21
CA GLY A 28 -26.57 5.00 0.52
C GLY A 28 -26.55 3.75 -0.36
N LYS A 29 -25.82 3.78 -1.47
CA LYS A 29 -25.82 2.70 -2.47
C LYS A 29 -24.49 1.97 -2.57
N THR A 30 -23.38 2.63 -2.24
CA THR A 30 -22.03 2.11 -2.43
C THR A 30 -21.30 2.03 -1.09
N GLU A 31 -20.76 0.87 -0.78
CA GLU A 31 -19.83 0.69 0.35
C GLU A 31 -18.48 1.28 -0.04
N LEU A 32 -17.90 2.09 0.84
CA LEU A 32 -16.64 2.78 0.62
C LEU A 32 -15.52 2.27 1.54
N GLY A 33 -15.88 1.65 2.67
CA GLY A 33 -14.92 1.17 3.65
C GLY A 33 -15.56 0.43 4.80
N TYR A 34 -14.73 -0.22 5.63
CA TYR A 34 -15.14 -0.98 6.81
C TYR A 34 -14.57 -0.36 8.09
N ILE A 35 -15.46 0.04 8.98
CA ILE A 35 -15.16 0.80 10.20
C ILE A 35 -15.34 -0.11 11.42
N THR A 36 -14.39 -0.09 12.36
CA THR A 36 -14.52 -0.87 13.62
C THR A 36 -15.66 -0.33 14.49
N PRO A 37 -16.23 -1.16 15.40
CA PRO A 37 -17.27 -0.70 16.31
C PRO A 37 -16.85 0.51 17.18
N GLU A 38 -15.59 0.55 17.61
CA GLU A 38 -15.04 1.65 18.42
C GLU A 38 -15.06 2.97 17.65
N ILE A 39 -14.57 2.96 16.42
CA ILE A 39 -14.59 4.15 15.55
C ILE A 39 -16.02 4.52 15.14
N ALA A 40 -16.89 3.53 14.90
CA ALA A 40 -18.31 3.77 14.60
C ALA A 40 -19.04 4.52 15.73
N ASN A 41 -18.63 4.31 16.97
CA ASN A 41 -19.20 5.06 18.11
C ASN A 41 -18.90 6.56 18.05
N LEU A 42 -17.77 6.95 17.49
CA LEU A 42 -17.41 8.37 17.31
C LEU A 42 -18.33 9.07 16.31
N PHE A 43 -18.79 8.35 15.29
CA PHE A 43 -19.75 8.88 14.33
C PHE A 43 -21.14 9.18 14.91
N LYS A 44 -21.48 8.65 16.11
CA LYS A 44 -22.77 8.96 16.75
C LYS A 44 -22.92 10.42 17.15
N SER A 45 -21.82 11.11 17.37
CA SER A 45 -21.79 12.55 17.67
C SER A 45 -21.70 13.44 16.42
N GLU A 46 -21.55 12.85 15.23
CA GLU A 46 -21.42 13.58 13.96
C GLU A 46 -22.78 13.65 13.27
N SER A 47 -23.45 14.79 13.31
CA SER A 47 -24.79 15.03 12.70
C SER A 47 -24.85 14.85 11.19
N GLU A 48 -23.68 14.87 10.56
CA GLU A 48 -23.47 14.72 9.13
C GLU A 48 -23.63 13.29 8.62
N PHE A 49 -23.78 12.34 9.55
CA PHE A 49 -23.96 10.92 9.23
C PHE A 49 -25.25 10.36 9.84
N SER A 50 -25.80 9.37 9.19
CA SER A 50 -26.85 8.54 9.76
C SER A 50 -26.36 7.11 10.00
N ILE A 51 -26.62 6.57 11.18
CA ILE A 51 -26.19 5.22 11.54
C ILE A 51 -27.43 4.33 11.69
N LYS A 52 -27.50 3.25 10.93
CA LYS A 52 -28.59 2.27 11.00
C LYS A 52 -28.07 0.87 10.62
N HIS A 53 -28.34 -0.14 11.44
CA HIS A 53 -28.01 -1.55 11.16
C HIS A 53 -26.57 -1.80 10.70
N LYS A 54 -25.57 -1.22 11.38
CA LYS A 54 -24.13 -1.26 11.01
C LYS A 54 -23.78 -0.56 9.67
N TYR A 55 -24.63 0.35 9.19
CA TYR A 55 -24.31 1.24 8.10
C TYR A 55 -24.12 2.66 8.62
N ILE A 56 -23.07 3.32 8.20
CA ILE A 56 -22.77 4.73 8.45
C ILE A 56 -22.87 5.43 7.11
N LYS A 57 -23.94 6.16 6.89
CA LYS A 57 -24.23 6.82 5.61
C LYS A 57 -23.87 8.30 5.68
N ILE A 58 -23.12 8.79 4.73
CA ILE A 58 -22.86 10.22 4.52
C ILE A 58 -24.20 10.90 4.18
N SER A 59 -24.52 12.05 4.82
CA SER A 59 -25.73 12.79 4.55
C SER A 59 -25.83 13.21 3.09
N SER A 60 -27.04 13.16 2.52
CA SER A 60 -27.31 13.50 1.12
C SER A 60 -26.99 14.94 0.75
N LYS A 61 -26.87 15.87 1.71
CA LYS A 61 -26.46 17.27 1.46
C LYS A 61 -25.01 17.39 0.97
N TYR A 62 -24.17 16.37 1.19
CA TYR A 62 -22.78 16.32 0.72
C TYR A 62 -22.70 15.64 -0.65
N ASP A 63 -23.35 16.22 -1.64
CA ASP A 63 -23.57 15.68 -2.98
C ASP A 63 -22.49 16.03 -4.00
N THR A 64 -21.56 16.96 -3.67
CA THR A 64 -20.41 17.32 -4.53
C THR A 64 -19.09 16.85 -3.94
N PHE A 65 -18.07 16.79 -4.78
CA PHE A 65 -16.71 16.44 -4.38
C PHE A 65 -16.18 17.40 -3.30
N GLU A 66 -16.36 18.71 -3.52
CA GLU A 66 -15.88 19.77 -2.64
C GLU A 66 -16.52 19.67 -1.25
N LYS A 67 -17.86 19.54 -1.19
CA LYS A 67 -18.57 19.40 0.09
C LYS A 67 -18.11 18.17 0.90
N ARG A 68 -17.79 17.07 0.22
CA ARG A 68 -17.27 15.88 0.93
C ARG A 68 -15.86 16.11 1.43
N ASN A 69 -15.00 16.77 0.64
CA ASN A 69 -13.63 17.10 1.07
C ASN A 69 -13.65 18.01 2.32
N GLU A 70 -14.48 19.07 2.29
CA GLU A 70 -14.66 19.96 3.44
C GLU A 70 -15.14 19.17 4.66
N LEU A 71 -16.19 18.34 4.50
CA LEU A 71 -16.72 17.50 5.60
C LEU A 71 -15.64 16.65 6.26
N PHE A 72 -14.89 15.87 5.46
CA PHE A 72 -13.91 14.95 6.01
C PHE A 72 -12.69 15.66 6.58
N ALA A 73 -12.29 16.79 6.03
CA ALA A 73 -11.26 17.65 6.61
C ALA A 73 -11.69 18.20 8.00
N GLU A 74 -12.94 18.68 8.12
CA GLU A 74 -13.49 19.17 9.39
C GLU A 74 -13.56 18.07 10.44
N ILE A 75 -14.05 16.88 10.08
CA ILE A 75 -14.13 15.73 11.00
C ILE A 75 -12.74 15.31 11.45
N ALA A 76 -11.79 15.15 10.53
CA ALA A 76 -10.42 14.79 10.85
C ALA A 76 -9.82 15.81 11.84
N ASN A 77 -10.02 17.12 11.61
CA ASN A 77 -9.56 18.16 12.52
C ASN A 77 -10.27 18.16 13.89
N ARG A 78 -11.56 17.79 13.95
CA ARG A 78 -12.26 17.59 15.24
C ARG A 78 -11.70 16.38 15.99
N TRP A 79 -11.47 15.28 15.29
CA TRP A 79 -11.02 14.02 15.87
C TRP A 79 -9.56 14.05 16.32
N ARG A 80 -8.70 14.84 15.68
CA ARG A 80 -7.34 15.11 16.16
C ARG A 80 -7.27 15.66 17.59
N LYS A 81 -8.37 16.29 18.07
CA LYS A 81 -8.46 16.83 19.44
C LYS A 81 -8.85 15.76 20.47
N LYS A 82 -9.15 14.53 20.04
CA LYS A 82 -9.52 13.42 20.91
C LYS A 82 -8.26 12.70 21.39
N PRO A 83 -8.01 12.62 22.73
CA PRO A 83 -6.81 11.98 23.26
C PRO A 83 -6.61 10.53 22.79
N GLU A 84 -7.71 9.78 22.65
CA GLU A 84 -7.70 8.38 22.21
C GLU A 84 -7.24 8.18 20.75
N LEU A 85 -7.18 9.26 19.97
CA LEU A 85 -6.73 9.24 18.56
C LEU A 85 -5.39 9.95 18.34
N ASP A 86 -4.74 10.44 19.41
CA ASP A 86 -3.50 11.23 19.31
C ASP A 86 -2.37 10.48 18.57
N GLU A 87 -2.11 9.23 18.97
CA GLU A 87 -1.09 8.40 18.33
C GLU A 87 -1.33 8.24 16.82
N LEU A 88 -2.59 8.07 16.44
CA LEU A 88 -2.93 7.81 15.05
C LEU A 88 -3.02 9.09 14.23
N LEU A 89 -3.76 10.09 14.73
CA LEU A 89 -4.08 11.28 13.93
C LEU A 89 -3.05 12.39 14.09
N ASN A 90 -2.46 12.62 15.26
CA ASN A 90 -1.45 13.68 15.40
C ASN A 90 -0.06 13.17 15.04
N LYS A 91 0.40 12.05 15.61
CA LYS A 91 1.73 11.49 15.28
C LYS A 91 1.78 10.86 13.89
N GLY A 92 0.65 10.32 13.42
CA GLY A 92 0.51 9.75 12.09
C GLY A 92 0.22 10.74 10.96
N TRP A 93 -0.10 12.00 11.29
CA TRP A 93 -0.47 13.03 10.31
C TRP A 93 0.67 13.36 9.35
N ARG A 94 0.35 13.46 8.05
CA ARG A 94 1.34 13.68 6.99
C ARG A 94 1.05 14.88 6.10
N ASP A 95 -0.12 15.53 6.23
CA ASP A 95 -0.63 16.54 5.29
C ASP A 95 -0.73 16.01 3.85
N GLU A 96 -1.00 14.71 3.73
CA GLU A 96 -1.13 13.99 2.48
C GLU A 96 -2.56 13.50 2.31
N LEU A 97 -3.17 13.77 1.16
CA LEU A 97 -4.54 13.40 0.85
C LEU A 97 -4.60 12.21 -0.10
N TYR A 98 -5.43 11.23 0.23
CA TYR A 98 -5.73 10.09 -0.63
C TYR A 98 -7.09 10.25 -1.31
N ILE A 99 -7.18 9.80 -2.57
CA ILE A 99 -8.42 9.85 -3.35
C ILE A 99 -9.22 8.57 -3.08
N ILE A 100 -10.49 8.74 -2.70
CA ILE A 100 -11.47 7.65 -2.68
C ILE A 100 -12.31 7.75 -3.95
N TYR A 101 -12.53 6.62 -4.61
CA TYR A 101 -13.25 6.56 -5.87
C TYR A 101 -14.71 6.10 -5.68
N ASN A 102 -15.67 6.72 -6.40
CA ASN A 102 -17.05 6.25 -6.50
C ASN A 102 -17.82 7.01 -7.60
N PRO A 103 -18.28 6.33 -8.67
CA PRO A 103 -17.98 4.94 -9.01
C PRO A 103 -16.50 4.75 -9.34
N SER A 104 -16.09 3.50 -9.61
CA SER A 104 -14.70 3.19 -9.99
C SER A 104 -14.17 4.20 -11.02
N THR A 105 -12.91 4.59 -10.87
CA THR A 105 -12.19 5.58 -11.69
C THR A 105 -12.58 7.05 -11.52
N LYS A 106 -13.66 7.36 -10.77
CA LYS A 106 -14.08 8.75 -10.53
C LYS A 106 -13.74 9.21 -9.12
N PRO A 107 -12.96 10.28 -8.95
CA PRO A 107 -12.71 10.86 -7.63
C PRO A 107 -14.03 11.21 -6.93
N TYR A 108 -14.18 10.72 -5.71
CA TYR A 108 -15.39 10.91 -4.91
C TYR A 108 -15.15 11.82 -3.71
N MET A 109 -14.05 11.63 -3.01
CA MET A 109 -13.61 12.47 -1.89
C MET A 109 -12.12 12.33 -1.65
N LEU A 110 -11.54 13.30 -0.95
CA LEU A 110 -10.18 13.28 -0.45
C LEU A 110 -10.18 13.04 1.05
N ILE A 111 -9.29 12.17 1.50
CA ILE A 111 -9.14 11.82 2.92
C ILE A 111 -7.67 11.95 3.31
N GLU A 112 -7.40 12.61 4.42
CA GLU A 112 -6.05 12.64 4.97
C GLU A 112 -5.56 11.22 5.29
N ARG A 113 -4.29 10.96 5.00
CA ARG A 113 -3.66 9.64 5.05
C ARG A 113 -3.86 8.92 6.40
N ALA A 114 -3.59 9.58 7.53
CA ALA A 114 -3.80 8.99 8.85
C ALA A 114 -5.29 8.74 9.16
N PHE A 115 -6.17 9.61 8.64
CA PHE A 115 -7.60 9.48 8.85
C PHE A 115 -8.22 8.36 8.00
N SER A 116 -7.65 8.06 6.82
CA SER A 116 -8.11 6.97 5.95
C SER A 116 -8.12 5.61 6.64
N VAL A 117 -7.14 5.39 7.52
CA VAL A 117 -6.98 4.15 8.31
C VAL A 117 -8.16 3.89 9.26
N LEU A 118 -8.82 4.95 9.75
CA LEU A 118 -10.01 4.83 10.61
C LEU A 118 -11.26 4.42 9.83
N LEU A 119 -11.30 4.74 8.54
CA LEU A 119 -12.46 4.51 7.68
C LEU A 119 -12.41 3.16 6.97
N GLY A 120 -11.24 2.50 6.93
CA GLY A 120 -11.05 1.25 6.20
C GLY A 120 -11.35 1.39 4.71
N VAL A 121 -11.03 2.53 4.12
CA VAL A 121 -11.20 2.85 2.70
C VAL A 121 -9.99 2.38 1.89
N VAL A 122 -10.17 2.17 0.58
CA VAL A 122 -9.07 1.76 -0.30
C VAL A 122 -8.03 2.85 -0.40
N THR A 123 -6.77 2.48 -0.15
CA THR A 123 -5.60 3.33 -0.39
C THR A 123 -4.76 2.76 -1.53
N TYR A 124 -3.91 3.61 -2.10
CA TYR A 124 -3.13 3.28 -3.28
C TYR A 124 -1.68 3.64 -3.06
N GLY A 125 -0.78 2.82 -3.61
CA GLY A 125 0.64 3.07 -3.59
C GLY A 125 1.33 2.63 -4.88
N VAL A 126 2.62 2.90 -4.94
CA VAL A 126 3.54 2.42 -5.97
C VAL A 126 4.66 1.64 -5.32
N HIS A 127 5.02 0.51 -5.91
CA HIS A 127 6.16 -0.30 -5.49
C HIS A 127 7.09 -0.53 -6.67
N ILE A 128 8.36 -0.26 -6.48
CA ILE A 128 9.38 -0.34 -7.52
C ILE A 128 10.38 -1.44 -7.14
N ASN A 129 10.56 -2.41 -8.04
CA ASN A 129 11.57 -3.44 -7.94
C ASN A 129 12.77 -3.02 -8.81
N GLY A 130 13.82 -2.49 -8.21
CA GLY A 130 15.09 -2.23 -8.87
C GLY A 130 15.86 -3.54 -9.05
N TYR A 131 16.22 -3.91 -10.27
CA TYR A 131 16.85 -5.19 -10.53
C TYR A 131 17.86 -5.16 -11.70
N ILE A 132 18.83 -6.06 -11.66
CA ILE A 132 19.75 -6.36 -12.76
C ILE A 132 19.28 -7.69 -13.35
N PRO A 133 18.83 -7.74 -14.61
CA PRO A 133 18.43 -8.99 -15.25
C PRO A 133 19.63 -9.91 -15.50
N ALA A 134 19.38 -11.20 -15.64
CA ALA A 134 20.43 -12.21 -15.77
C ALA A 134 21.41 -11.93 -16.92
N GLU A 135 20.91 -11.45 -18.06
CA GLU A 135 21.71 -11.14 -19.25
C GLU A 135 22.64 -9.91 -19.08
N LEU A 136 22.40 -9.08 -18.07
CA LEU A 136 23.24 -7.91 -17.75
C LEU A 136 24.05 -8.08 -16.46
N SER A 137 23.93 -9.25 -15.82
CA SER A 137 24.67 -9.60 -14.62
C SER A 137 25.94 -10.40 -14.97
N SER A 138 27.05 -10.06 -14.35
CA SER A 138 28.35 -10.70 -14.60
C SER A 138 28.39 -12.20 -14.32
N ASN A 139 27.49 -12.68 -13.45
CA ASN A 139 27.37 -14.10 -13.10
C ASN A 139 26.13 -14.80 -13.68
N GLY A 140 25.39 -14.12 -14.59
CA GLY A 140 24.21 -14.69 -15.25
C GLY A 140 23.00 -14.90 -14.34
N LYS A 141 22.96 -14.27 -13.15
CA LYS A 141 21.84 -14.38 -12.21
C LYS A 141 21.12 -13.04 -12.07
N ILE A 142 19.80 -13.08 -11.86
CA ILE A 142 19.02 -11.90 -11.51
C ILE A 142 19.44 -11.43 -10.11
N LYS A 143 19.66 -10.14 -9.94
CA LYS A 143 19.93 -9.48 -8.67
C LYS A 143 18.93 -8.37 -8.43
N MET A 144 18.56 -8.09 -7.17
CA MET A 144 17.64 -6.99 -6.84
C MET A 144 18.25 -6.07 -5.79
N TRP A 145 17.96 -4.78 -5.92
CA TRP A 145 18.28 -3.77 -4.93
C TRP A 145 17.26 -3.79 -3.80
N ILE A 146 17.69 -4.23 -2.63
CA ILE A 146 16.86 -4.40 -1.45
C ILE A 146 17.35 -3.46 -0.35
N PRO A 147 16.56 -2.43 0.04
CA PRO A 147 16.89 -1.57 1.15
C PRO A 147 16.56 -2.22 2.49
N LYS A 148 17.33 -1.87 3.51
CA LYS A 148 17.00 -2.11 4.90
C LYS A 148 16.36 -0.85 5.48
N ARG A 149 15.14 -0.98 5.97
CA ARG A 149 14.38 0.12 6.59
C ARG A 149 15.12 0.68 7.80
N SER A 150 15.13 2.00 7.94
CA SER A 150 15.70 2.67 9.10
C SER A 150 15.04 2.20 10.40
N MET A 151 15.85 2.10 11.46
CA MET A 151 15.36 1.80 12.81
C MET A 151 14.45 2.90 13.38
N THR A 152 14.44 4.09 12.77
CA THR A 152 13.57 5.21 13.15
C THR A 152 12.16 5.15 12.54
N LYS A 153 11.91 4.24 11.60
CA LYS A 153 10.58 4.08 10.99
C LYS A 153 9.54 3.64 12.03
N PRO A 154 8.36 4.27 12.08
CA PRO A 154 7.31 3.95 13.04
C PRO A 154 6.71 2.56 12.85
N THR A 155 6.83 2.00 11.64
CA THR A 155 6.32 0.66 11.30
C THR A 155 7.41 -0.17 10.66
N TYR A 156 7.53 -1.42 11.10
CA TYR A 156 8.49 -2.40 10.57
C TYR A 156 9.95 -1.90 10.52
N PRO A 157 10.50 -1.32 11.63
CA PRO A 157 11.89 -0.87 11.65
C PRO A 157 12.87 -2.03 11.41
N GLY A 158 13.93 -1.79 10.64
CA GLY A 158 15.00 -2.76 10.37
C GLY A 158 14.63 -3.92 9.45
N MET A 159 13.40 -4.01 8.98
CA MET A 159 12.99 -5.02 7.99
C MET A 159 13.45 -4.64 6.57
N LEU A 160 13.49 -5.63 5.67
CA LEU A 160 13.75 -5.42 4.26
C LEU A 160 12.50 -4.88 3.56
N ASP A 161 12.71 -4.04 2.54
CA ASP A 161 11.66 -3.37 1.76
C ASP A 161 11.83 -3.62 0.26
N ASN A 162 10.88 -3.17 -0.57
CA ASN A 162 11.12 -3.03 -2.01
C ASN A 162 12.09 -1.88 -2.26
N THR A 163 12.69 -1.85 -3.43
CA THR A 163 13.72 -0.85 -3.77
C THR A 163 13.24 0.56 -3.46
N VAL A 164 12.03 0.89 -3.86
CA VAL A 164 11.33 2.14 -3.52
C VAL A 164 9.85 1.83 -3.34
N ALA A 165 9.17 2.48 -2.38
CA ALA A 165 7.74 2.29 -2.18
C ALA A 165 7.08 3.52 -1.53
N GLY A 166 6.11 4.13 -2.21
CA GLY A 166 5.42 5.31 -1.73
C GLY A 166 3.92 5.31 -1.90
N GLY A 167 3.21 6.11 -1.11
CA GLY A 167 1.77 6.30 -1.22
C GLY A 167 1.38 7.16 -2.43
N LEU A 168 0.25 6.85 -3.08
CA LEU A 168 -0.28 7.66 -4.18
C LEU A 168 -1.13 8.82 -3.63
N GLY A 169 -0.47 9.90 -3.24
CA GLY A 169 -1.10 11.11 -2.71
C GLY A 169 -1.63 12.04 -3.79
N TYR A 170 -2.77 12.67 -3.52
CA TYR A 170 -3.30 13.76 -4.35
C TYR A 170 -2.43 15.02 -4.24
N PRO A 171 -2.14 15.76 -5.33
CA PRO A 171 -2.74 15.62 -6.66
C PRO A 171 -1.92 14.76 -7.65
N TYR A 172 -0.95 14.01 -7.19
CA TYR A 172 0.03 13.33 -8.04
C TYR A 172 -0.60 12.16 -8.83
N GLY A 173 -0.11 11.98 -10.06
CA GLY A 173 -0.36 10.79 -10.85
C GLY A 173 0.68 9.70 -10.58
N LEU A 174 0.47 8.50 -11.13
CA LEU A 174 1.37 7.36 -10.93
C LEU A 174 2.82 7.67 -11.35
N GLU A 175 3.02 8.21 -12.55
CA GLU A 175 4.36 8.53 -13.07
C GLU A 175 5.09 9.53 -12.19
N THR A 176 4.39 10.62 -11.81
CA THR A 176 4.97 11.66 -10.94
C THR A 176 5.34 11.09 -9.57
N THR A 177 4.47 10.24 -8.99
CA THR A 177 4.75 9.58 -7.71
C THR A 177 5.97 8.66 -7.82
N VAL A 178 6.05 7.83 -8.85
CA VAL A 178 7.20 6.94 -9.08
C VAL A 178 8.51 7.72 -9.16
N ILE A 179 8.55 8.79 -9.98
CA ILE A 179 9.76 9.61 -10.14
C ILE A 179 10.14 10.27 -8.81
N LYS A 180 9.15 10.88 -8.13
CA LYS A 180 9.33 11.54 -6.85
C LYS A 180 9.92 10.59 -5.80
N GLU A 181 9.30 9.43 -5.58
CA GLU A 181 9.74 8.46 -4.59
C GLU A 181 11.11 7.86 -4.94
N CYS A 182 11.40 7.57 -6.21
CA CYS A 182 12.72 7.13 -6.66
C CYS A 182 13.81 8.16 -6.35
N PHE A 183 13.51 9.44 -6.49
CA PHE A 183 14.46 10.49 -6.15
C PHE A 183 14.61 10.66 -4.62
N GLU A 184 13.49 10.77 -3.89
CA GLU A 184 13.49 11.04 -2.45
C GLU A 184 14.10 9.90 -1.64
N GLU A 185 13.73 8.64 -1.90
CA GLU A 185 14.23 7.49 -1.15
C GLU A 185 15.60 7.01 -1.63
N ALA A 186 15.81 6.95 -2.95
CA ALA A 186 16.94 6.25 -3.55
C ALA A 186 17.94 7.15 -4.30
N GLY A 187 17.69 8.46 -4.40
CA GLY A 187 18.56 9.43 -5.07
C GLY A 187 18.64 9.24 -6.59
N LEU A 188 17.65 8.56 -7.20
CA LEU A 188 17.65 8.25 -8.62
C LEU A 188 17.09 9.42 -9.43
N GLU A 189 17.86 9.90 -10.39
CA GLU A 189 17.49 11.00 -11.27
C GLU A 189 16.33 10.63 -12.22
N GLU A 190 15.46 11.59 -12.52
CA GLU A 190 14.27 11.44 -13.34
C GLU A 190 14.55 10.79 -14.69
N ASP A 191 15.62 11.24 -15.40
CA ASP A 191 16.00 10.71 -16.72
C ASP A 191 16.38 9.23 -16.67
N PHE A 192 17.09 8.80 -15.60
CA PHE A 192 17.40 7.40 -15.38
C PHE A 192 16.14 6.58 -15.16
N VAL A 193 15.25 7.06 -14.29
CA VAL A 193 13.99 6.38 -13.96
C VAL A 193 13.13 6.25 -15.22
N LYS A 194 12.85 7.34 -15.92
CA LYS A 194 12.01 7.33 -17.14
C LYS A 194 12.52 6.39 -18.23
N LYS A 195 13.83 6.30 -18.38
CA LYS A 195 14.46 5.44 -19.39
C LYS A 195 14.33 3.95 -19.07
N ASN A 196 14.37 3.57 -17.81
CA ASN A 196 14.58 2.20 -17.39
C ASN A 196 13.36 1.57 -16.65
N ILE A 197 12.33 2.35 -16.34
CA ILE A 197 11.17 1.89 -15.60
C ILE A 197 10.09 1.33 -16.51
N LYS A 198 9.41 0.29 -16.03
CA LYS A 198 8.25 -0.30 -16.70
C LYS A 198 7.16 -0.61 -15.69
N ASN A 199 5.92 -0.16 -15.95
CA ASN A 199 4.77 -0.67 -15.22
C ASN A 199 4.54 -2.12 -15.61
N VAL A 200 4.41 -3.00 -14.62
CA VAL A 200 4.35 -4.46 -14.84
C VAL A 200 3.12 -5.11 -14.23
N GLY A 201 2.30 -4.35 -13.53
CA GLY A 201 1.06 -4.88 -12.96
C GLY A 201 0.58 -4.15 -11.72
N VAL A 202 -0.24 -4.85 -10.97
CA VAL A 202 -0.86 -4.37 -9.75
C VAL A 202 -1.09 -5.57 -8.83
N VAL A 203 -0.91 -5.38 -7.51
CA VAL A 203 -1.43 -6.30 -6.50
C VAL A 203 -2.48 -5.60 -5.66
N SER A 204 -3.37 -6.39 -5.07
CA SER A 204 -4.40 -5.89 -4.18
C SER A 204 -4.65 -6.88 -3.06
N TYR A 205 -4.83 -6.36 -1.87
CA TYR A 205 -4.99 -7.16 -0.66
C TYR A 205 -5.81 -6.42 0.39
N MET A 206 -6.20 -7.12 1.44
CA MET A 206 -6.95 -6.51 2.54
C MET A 206 -6.56 -7.19 3.87
N TYR A 207 -5.93 -6.43 4.75
CA TYR A 207 -5.45 -6.96 6.02
C TYR A 207 -6.05 -6.24 7.24
N LEU A 208 -5.80 -6.83 8.40
CA LEU A 208 -6.12 -6.26 9.69
C LEU A 208 -4.85 -5.74 10.36
N THR A 209 -4.92 -4.50 10.82
CA THR A 209 -3.91 -3.97 11.75
C THR A 209 -3.99 -4.68 13.11
N SER A 210 -3.01 -4.47 13.98
CA SER A 210 -2.98 -5.07 15.33
C SER A 210 -4.22 -4.70 16.16
N ASP A 211 -4.79 -3.52 15.96
CA ASP A 211 -6.01 -3.02 16.60
C ASP A 211 -7.27 -3.26 15.75
N LYS A 212 -7.21 -4.23 14.83
CA LYS A 212 -8.36 -4.74 14.06
C LYS A 212 -8.95 -3.77 13.04
N ARG A 213 -8.30 -2.67 12.70
CA ARG A 213 -8.74 -1.83 11.57
C ARG A 213 -8.47 -2.53 10.25
N VAL A 214 -9.38 -2.34 9.32
CA VAL A 214 -9.28 -2.93 7.97
C VAL A 214 -8.50 -2.00 7.07
N GLN A 215 -7.51 -2.54 6.36
CA GLN A 215 -6.74 -1.80 5.35
C GLN A 215 -6.80 -2.52 4.00
N PRO A 216 -7.69 -2.08 3.11
CA PRO A 216 -7.69 -2.49 1.71
C PRO A 216 -6.70 -1.64 0.92
N GLU A 217 -5.77 -2.29 0.22
CA GLU A 217 -4.71 -1.61 -0.52
C GLU A 217 -4.60 -2.11 -1.95
N VAL A 218 -4.24 -1.20 -2.85
CA VAL A 218 -3.93 -1.47 -4.25
C VAL A 218 -2.57 -0.87 -4.55
N GLU A 219 -1.60 -1.73 -4.93
CA GLU A 219 -0.23 -1.32 -5.19
C GLU A 219 0.11 -1.50 -6.67
N TYR A 220 0.42 -0.40 -7.34
CA TYR A 220 0.90 -0.42 -8.73
C TYR A 220 2.37 -0.78 -8.74
N ILE A 221 2.72 -1.82 -9.50
CA ILE A 221 4.05 -2.40 -9.50
C ILE A 221 4.84 -1.93 -10.71
N TYR A 222 6.08 -1.57 -10.46
CA TYR A 222 7.05 -1.18 -11.46
C TYR A 222 8.32 -1.99 -11.31
N ASP A 223 8.91 -2.40 -12.43
CA ASP A 223 10.26 -2.94 -12.49
C ASP A 223 11.19 -1.87 -13.07
N LEU A 224 12.25 -1.54 -12.33
CA LEU A 224 13.29 -0.58 -12.72
C LEU A 224 14.58 -1.33 -13.03
N LYS A 225 14.95 -1.33 -14.31
CA LYS A 225 16.12 -2.07 -14.81
C LYS A 225 17.41 -1.30 -14.58
N PHE A 226 18.39 -1.98 -13.99
CA PHE A 226 19.78 -1.52 -13.83
C PHE A 226 20.73 -2.36 -14.67
N GLU A 227 21.89 -1.80 -15.00
CA GLU A 227 23.09 -2.52 -15.38
C GLU A 227 24.09 -2.50 -14.20
N GLU A 228 25.07 -3.40 -14.18
CA GLU A 228 26.05 -3.42 -13.07
C GLU A 228 26.84 -2.11 -12.93
N LYS A 229 27.08 -1.40 -14.04
CA LYS A 229 27.73 -0.08 -14.02
C LYS A 229 26.91 1.00 -13.30
N ASP A 230 25.59 0.80 -13.15
CA ASP A 230 24.68 1.75 -12.52
C ASP A 230 24.64 1.61 -10.99
N SER A 231 25.42 0.68 -10.43
CA SER A 231 25.38 0.34 -8.98
C SER A 231 25.70 1.53 -8.06
N ASN A 232 26.35 2.55 -8.54
CA ASN A 232 26.68 3.76 -7.77
C ASN A 232 25.57 4.82 -7.80
N LEU A 233 24.51 4.64 -8.59
CA LEU A 233 23.42 5.59 -8.72
C LEU A 233 22.45 5.54 -7.54
N ILE A 234 22.25 4.35 -6.96
CA ILE A 234 21.31 4.13 -5.88
C ILE A 234 21.98 4.31 -4.50
N LYS A 235 21.35 5.14 -3.67
CA LYS A 235 21.83 5.43 -2.30
C LYS A 235 20.68 5.92 -1.42
N PRO A 236 20.70 5.65 -0.10
CA PRO A 236 19.74 6.24 0.83
C PRO A 236 19.81 7.77 0.79
N GLN A 237 18.67 8.47 0.72
CA GLN A 237 18.65 9.92 0.61
C GLN A 237 17.85 10.63 1.71
N ASP A 238 16.65 10.14 2.04
CA ASP A 238 15.74 10.78 3.01
C ASP A 238 15.82 10.21 4.44
N GLY A 239 16.67 9.20 4.64
CA GLY A 239 16.83 8.51 5.93
C GLY A 239 15.75 7.43 6.20
N GLU A 240 14.91 7.09 5.22
CA GLU A 240 13.96 5.99 5.32
C GLU A 240 14.62 4.62 5.22
N ALA A 241 15.69 4.51 4.45
CA ALA A 241 16.55 3.35 4.34
C ALA A 241 17.90 3.58 5.05
N GLU A 242 18.44 2.52 5.68
CA GLU A 242 19.82 2.54 6.22
C GLU A 242 20.85 2.32 5.11
N ASP A 243 20.56 1.33 4.24
CA ASP A 243 21.43 0.93 3.12
C ASP A 243 20.60 0.33 1.99
N TYR A 244 21.26 0.11 0.85
CA TYR A 244 20.76 -0.69 -0.28
C TYR A 244 21.71 -1.85 -0.53
N GLN A 245 21.20 -3.07 -0.49
CA GLN A 245 21.95 -4.30 -0.74
C GLN A 245 21.57 -4.88 -2.09
N LEU A 246 22.56 -5.24 -2.91
CA LEU A 246 22.33 -5.95 -4.17
C LEU A 246 22.34 -7.46 -3.88
N LEU A 247 21.15 -8.07 -3.78
CA LEU A 247 20.97 -9.47 -3.39
C LEU A 247 20.62 -10.35 -4.60
N GLU A 248 21.17 -11.57 -4.64
CA GLU A 248 20.75 -12.60 -5.58
C GLU A 248 19.39 -13.20 -5.18
N ILE A 249 18.68 -13.79 -6.14
CA ILE A 249 17.34 -14.36 -5.91
C ILE A 249 17.34 -15.42 -4.80
N ASP A 250 18.37 -16.26 -4.71
CA ASP A 250 18.45 -17.28 -3.66
C ASP A 250 18.52 -16.66 -2.25
N GLU A 251 19.23 -15.53 -2.11
CA GLU A 251 19.30 -14.77 -0.85
C GLU A 251 17.96 -14.12 -0.51
N ILE A 252 17.27 -13.59 -1.52
CA ILE A 252 15.93 -13.00 -1.39
C ILE A 252 14.93 -14.05 -0.92
N ILE A 253 14.90 -15.22 -1.57
CA ILE A 253 14.04 -16.34 -1.17
C ILE A 253 14.35 -16.79 0.27
N ASN A 254 15.63 -16.85 0.65
CA ASN A 254 16.02 -17.17 2.03
C ASN A 254 15.55 -16.09 3.02
N ASN A 255 15.62 -14.81 2.66
CA ASN A 255 15.10 -13.71 3.48
C ASN A 255 13.57 -13.74 3.60
N LEU A 256 12.83 -14.12 2.54
CA LEU A 256 11.39 -14.36 2.59
C LEU A 256 11.07 -15.51 3.57
N LYS A 257 11.77 -16.64 3.48
CA LYS A 257 11.62 -17.79 4.40
C LYS A 257 11.80 -17.39 5.87
N ASN A 258 12.74 -16.50 6.12
CA ASN A 258 13.05 -16.02 7.47
C ASN A 258 12.21 -14.80 7.90
N LYS A 259 11.16 -14.45 7.14
CA LYS A 259 10.23 -13.34 7.42
C LYS A 259 10.93 -12.00 7.66
N LYS A 260 12.01 -11.74 6.91
CA LYS A 260 12.80 -10.52 7.06
C LYS A 260 12.21 -9.33 6.27
N PHE A 261 11.33 -9.58 5.31
CA PHE A 261 10.66 -8.52 4.57
C PHE A 261 9.43 -8.00 5.32
N LYS A 262 9.19 -6.69 5.23
CA LYS A 262 7.89 -6.09 5.53
C LYS A 262 6.82 -6.88 4.76
N PRO A 263 5.69 -7.27 5.37
CA PRO A 263 4.77 -8.25 4.77
C PRO A 263 4.28 -7.90 3.36
N ASN A 264 3.82 -6.66 3.13
CA ASN A 264 3.37 -6.26 1.78
C ASN A 264 4.54 -6.22 0.77
N CYS A 265 5.73 -5.83 1.20
CA CYS A 265 6.91 -5.88 0.34
C CYS A 265 7.28 -7.32 -0.04
N GLY A 266 7.12 -8.26 0.91
CA GLY A 266 7.24 -9.69 0.61
C GLY A 266 6.26 -10.16 -0.46
N LEU A 267 5.00 -9.68 -0.44
CA LEU A 267 4.01 -9.97 -1.49
C LEU A 267 4.46 -9.45 -2.86
N ILE A 268 4.99 -8.22 -2.93
CA ILE A 268 5.52 -7.63 -4.18
C ILE A 268 6.71 -8.43 -4.72
N ILE A 269 7.59 -8.92 -3.84
CA ILE A 269 8.69 -9.81 -4.25
C ILE A 269 8.14 -11.14 -4.79
N ILE A 270 7.11 -11.72 -4.18
CA ILE A 270 6.46 -12.95 -4.69
C ILE A 270 5.90 -12.71 -6.10
N ASP A 271 5.22 -11.60 -6.33
CA ASP A 271 4.74 -11.21 -7.66
C ASP A 271 5.90 -11.08 -8.67
N PHE A 272 7.01 -10.44 -8.29
CA PHE A 272 8.22 -10.38 -9.12
C PHE A 272 8.73 -11.77 -9.48
N LEU A 273 8.85 -12.67 -8.50
CA LEU A 273 9.34 -14.04 -8.72
C LEU A 273 8.43 -14.84 -9.66
N ILE A 274 7.12 -14.63 -9.58
CA ILE A 274 6.13 -15.23 -10.50
C ILE A 274 6.32 -14.70 -11.92
N ARG A 275 6.35 -13.38 -12.10
CA ARG A 275 6.48 -12.73 -13.41
C ARG A 275 7.78 -13.06 -14.12
N HIS A 276 8.85 -13.31 -13.36
CA HIS A 276 10.14 -13.71 -13.89
C HIS A 276 10.32 -15.24 -14.00
N GLY A 277 9.23 -16.03 -13.78
CA GLY A 277 9.23 -17.49 -13.98
C GLY A 277 10.00 -18.29 -12.92
N ILE A 278 10.46 -17.65 -11.85
CA ILE A 278 11.20 -18.28 -10.76
C ILE A 278 10.25 -19.14 -9.92
N ILE A 279 9.05 -18.61 -9.62
CA ILE A 279 7.93 -19.38 -9.05
C ILE A 279 6.96 -19.70 -10.19
N ASN A 280 6.67 -20.96 -10.38
CA ASN A 280 5.77 -21.44 -11.43
C ASN A 280 5.05 -22.72 -11.01
N ALA A 281 4.11 -23.22 -11.84
CA ALA A 281 3.30 -24.38 -11.54
C ALA A 281 4.09 -25.70 -11.43
N GLU A 282 5.30 -25.76 -11.96
CA GLU A 282 6.16 -26.96 -11.91
C GLU A 282 6.94 -27.06 -10.58
N ASN A 283 7.22 -25.93 -9.93
CA ASN A 283 8.05 -25.90 -8.72
C ASN A 283 7.32 -25.45 -7.45
N GLU A 284 6.06 -24.95 -7.54
CA GLU A 284 5.23 -24.57 -6.39
C GLU A 284 3.83 -25.19 -6.50
N SER A 285 3.53 -26.12 -5.63
CA SER A 285 2.25 -26.85 -5.62
C SER A 285 1.03 -25.97 -5.34
N ASN A 286 1.22 -24.85 -4.66
CA ASN A 286 0.15 -23.87 -4.35
C ASN A 286 0.12 -22.70 -5.33
N TYR A 287 0.78 -22.82 -6.49
CA TYR A 287 0.96 -21.73 -7.44
C TYR A 287 -0.32 -20.97 -7.79
N LEU A 288 -1.41 -21.69 -8.11
CA LEU A 288 -2.70 -21.08 -8.47
C LEU A 288 -3.29 -20.26 -7.29
N GLU A 289 -3.21 -20.78 -6.07
CA GLU A 289 -3.69 -20.07 -4.88
C GLU A 289 -2.87 -18.82 -4.63
N ILE A 290 -1.55 -18.91 -4.75
CA ILE A 290 -0.63 -17.78 -4.59
C ILE A 290 -0.97 -16.67 -5.58
N VAL A 291 -1.08 -17.00 -6.88
CA VAL A 291 -1.42 -16.04 -7.94
C VAL A 291 -2.77 -15.36 -7.67
N ASN A 292 -3.80 -16.12 -7.32
CA ASN A 292 -5.12 -15.57 -7.03
C ASN A 292 -5.12 -14.63 -5.82
N ARG A 293 -4.34 -14.94 -4.80
CA ARG A 293 -4.27 -14.16 -3.56
C ARG A 293 -3.37 -12.94 -3.65
N CYS A 294 -2.52 -12.84 -4.67
CA CYS A 294 -1.84 -11.59 -5.00
C CYS A 294 -2.79 -10.53 -5.58
N HIS A 295 -3.98 -10.95 -6.07
CA HIS A 295 -4.92 -10.10 -6.79
C HIS A 295 -6.33 -10.20 -6.20
N VAL A 296 -6.48 -9.86 -4.92
CA VAL A 296 -7.78 -9.94 -4.22
C VAL A 296 -8.73 -8.90 -4.81
N LYS A 297 -9.91 -9.35 -5.24
CA LYS A 297 -10.97 -8.43 -5.65
C LYS A 297 -11.52 -7.70 -4.43
N LEU A 298 -11.22 -6.42 -4.30
CA LEU A 298 -11.74 -5.59 -3.21
C LEU A 298 -13.25 -5.34 -3.38
N PRO A 299 -14.00 -5.27 -2.27
CA PRO A 299 -15.46 -5.07 -2.30
C PRO A 299 -15.87 -3.60 -2.53
N PHE A 300 -14.92 -2.73 -2.76
CA PHE A 300 -15.11 -1.29 -2.90
C PHE A 300 -14.81 -0.82 -4.33
N PRO A 301 -15.31 0.37 -4.76
CA PRO A 301 -14.88 0.98 -6.00
C PRO A 301 -13.38 1.25 -6.00
N THR A 302 -12.71 0.91 -7.10
CA THR A 302 -11.27 1.11 -7.30
C THR A 302 -10.99 1.94 -8.54
N ARG A 303 -9.76 2.44 -8.66
CA ARG A 303 -9.24 3.08 -9.86
C ARG A 303 -8.83 2.03 -10.90
#